data_6e04a1034547b8039c71b8b674207134
#
_entry.id   6e04a1034547b8039c71b8b674207134
#
_cell.length_a   1.000
_cell.length_b   1.000
_cell.length_c   1.000
_cell.angle_alpha   90.00
_cell.angle_beta   90.00
_cell.angle_gamma   90.00
#
_symmetry.space_group_name_H-M   'P 1'
#
loop_
_entity.id
_entity.type
_entity.pdbx_description
1 polymer ?
#
loop_
_entity_poly.entity_id
_entity_poly.type
_entity_poly.pdbx_seq_one_letter_code
_entity_poly.pdbx_strand_id
1 'polypeptide(L)'
;FDLDINTLFGCNTIKNPDFLKPGTVLRVPNQDGVLYKVRKNDTLERVAKRFGSFAESIQTANGLKSGEGLTAGREIFVPGAKPFDETPEEAPRQQQPAKKIGKSKVKVKVPSYTGPVYSRSFIWPVGGRINSRFGWRGDPFSGRRRDWHTGLDIKGPTGRPIVVSKSGVVTYAGWMSGYGRTVVVDHGGGYTTLYAHCSRLYVQPGSRVKQGQSIAAVGSTGRSTGSHCHFEVRVNGRPVNPLKVLR
;
A
#
# COMPACT_ATOMS: atom_id res chain seq x y z
N PHE A 1 2.51 24.20 -3.46
CA PHE A 1 2.33 23.17 -4.47
C PHE A 1 1.27 22.23 -3.95
N ASP A 2 0.16 22.08 -4.68
CA ASP A 2 -0.99 21.23 -4.29
C ASP A 2 -0.77 19.79 -4.84
N LEU A 3 0.40 19.21 -4.55
CA LEU A 3 0.82 17.91 -5.02
C LEU A 3 0.59 16.83 -3.97
N ASP A 4 0.14 15.65 -4.42
CA ASP A 4 0.12 14.44 -3.57
C ASP A 4 1.56 14.09 -3.16
N ILE A 5 1.78 13.80 -1.87
CA ILE A 5 3.08 13.38 -1.32
C ILE A 5 3.65 12.18 -2.10
N ASN A 6 2.79 11.32 -2.62
CA ASN A 6 3.19 10.19 -3.45
C ASN A 6 3.87 10.62 -4.76
N THR A 7 3.53 11.80 -5.29
CA THR A 7 4.20 12.37 -6.46
C THR A 7 5.68 12.69 -6.16
N LEU A 8 5.97 13.23 -4.97
CA LEU A 8 7.36 13.47 -4.56
C LEU A 8 8.14 12.16 -4.45
N PHE A 9 7.52 11.09 -3.94
CA PHE A 9 8.14 9.77 -3.88
C PHE A 9 8.34 9.13 -5.25
N GLY A 10 7.37 9.29 -6.14
CA GLY A 10 7.43 8.78 -7.51
C GLY A 10 8.44 9.50 -8.40
N CYS A 11 8.81 10.73 -8.06
CA CYS A 11 9.78 11.53 -8.81
C CYS A 11 11.18 11.53 -8.20
N ASN A 12 11.36 10.94 -7.01
CA ASN A 12 12.62 10.99 -6.27
C ASN A 12 12.94 9.65 -5.62
N THR A 13 14.24 9.33 -5.51
CA THR A 13 14.72 8.18 -4.74
C THR A 13 14.83 8.54 -3.27
N ILE A 14 13.69 8.65 -2.57
CA ILE A 14 13.63 8.97 -1.15
C ILE A 14 13.64 7.68 -0.35
N LYS A 15 14.74 7.37 0.34
CA LYS A 15 14.87 6.16 1.18
C LYS A 15 14.04 6.26 2.46
N ASN A 16 14.04 7.42 3.08
CA ASN A 16 13.26 7.71 4.29
C ASN A 16 12.79 9.17 4.26
N PRO A 17 11.50 9.42 3.99
CA PRO A 17 10.96 10.78 3.89
C PRO A 17 10.88 11.50 5.23
N ASP A 18 10.84 10.78 6.35
CA ASP A 18 10.80 11.38 7.69
C ASP A 18 12.19 11.93 8.11
N PHE A 19 13.25 11.61 7.35
CA PHE A 19 14.64 12.02 7.62
C PHE A 19 15.33 12.50 6.36
N LEU A 20 14.79 13.53 5.71
CA LEU A 20 15.50 14.20 4.62
C LEU A 20 16.62 15.06 5.21
N LYS A 21 17.83 14.88 4.69
CA LYS A 21 18.97 15.69 5.10
C LYS A 21 18.82 17.13 4.58
N PRO A 22 19.17 18.16 5.36
CA PRO A 22 19.28 19.51 4.85
C PRO A 22 20.17 19.55 3.59
N GLY A 23 19.73 20.29 2.56
CA GLY A 23 20.42 20.36 1.27
C GLY A 23 20.06 19.24 0.28
N THR A 24 19.16 18.31 0.63
CA THR A 24 18.64 17.33 -0.33
C THR A 24 17.85 18.04 -1.43
N VAL A 25 18.27 17.86 -2.69
CA VAL A 25 17.55 18.40 -3.85
C VAL A 25 16.47 17.41 -4.25
N LEU A 26 15.21 17.88 -4.29
CA LEU A 26 14.06 17.12 -4.73
C LEU A 26 13.58 17.61 -6.10
N ARG A 27 13.18 16.67 -6.97
CA ARG A 27 12.46 16.95 -8.20
C ARG A 27 10.99 17.15 -7.85
N VAL A 28 10.47 18.34 -8.11
CA VAL A 28 9.06 18.69 -7.84
C VAL A 28 8.40 18.95 -9.19
N PRO A 29 7.54 18.05 -9.69
CA PRO A 29 6.79 18.28 -10.92
C PRO A 29 5.70 19.35 -10.70
N ASN A 30 5.10 19.82 -11.78
CA ASN A 30 4.01 20.81 -11.75
C ASN A 30 2.61 20.19 -11.62
N GLN A 31 2.52 18.87 -11.60
CA GLN A 31 1.29 18.08 -11.48
C GLN A 31 1.58 16.72 -10.86
N ASP A 32 0.54 16.04 -10.37
CA ASP A 32 0.66 14.69 -9.83
C ASP A 32 1.09 13.67 -10.87
N GLY A 33 1.97 12.74 -10.47
CA GLY A 33 2.50 11.69 -11.33
C GLY A 33 3.77 11.04 -10.80
N VAL A 34 4.40 10.21 -11.64
CA VAL A 34 5.66 9.52 -11.31
C VAL A 34 6.66 9.63 -12.45
N LEU A 35 7.95 9.58 -12.13
CA LEU A 35 9.01 9.35 -13.12
C LEU A 35 9.18 7.84 -13.32
N TYR A 36 9.06 7.41 -14.56
CA TYR A 36 9.17 6.02 -14.97
C TYR A 36 10.34 5.82 -15.92
N LYS A 37 11.19 4.85 -15.64
CA LYS A 37 12.27 4.46 -16.54
C LYS A 37 11.74 3.43 -17.54
N VAL A 38 11.67 3.81 -18.80
CA VAL A 38 11.15 3.01 -19.90
C VAL A 38 11.91 1.68 -20.00
N ARG A 39 11.19 0.57 -20.07
CA ARG A 39 11.73 -0.78 -20.25
C ARG A 39 11.78 -1.15 -21.75
N LYS A 40 12.52 -2.18 -22.08
CA LYS A 40 12.54 -2.76 -23.44
C LYS A 40 11.12 -3.23 -23.81
N ASN A 41 10.66 -2.84 -25.01
CA ASN A 41 9.33 -3.12 -25.55
C ASN A 41 8.16 -2.37 -24.88
N ASP A 42 8.39 -1.35 -24.06
CA ASP A 42 7.32 -0.46 -23.62
C ASP A 42 6.81 0.39 -24.77
N THR A 43 5.47 0.56 -24.83
CA THR A 43 4.80 1.56 -25.68
C THR A 43 4.04 2.54 -24.78
N LEU A 44 3.68 3.70 -25.32
CA LEU A 44 2.88 4.70 -24.58
C LEU A 44 1.59 4.10 -24.02
N GLU A 45 0.89 3.28 -24.83
CA GLU A 45 -0.36 2.64 -24.44
C GLU A 45 -0.15 1.62 -23.30
N ARG A 46 0.94 0.83 -23.37
CA ARG A 46 1.28 -0.14 -22.31
C ARG A 46 1.64 0.55 -21.01
N VAL A 47 2.42 1.63 -21.09
CA VAL A 47 2.77 2.42 -19.91
C VAL A 47 1.52 3.09 -19.34
N ALA A 48 0.70 3.73 -20.18
CA ALA A 48 -0.55 4.36 -19.76
C ALA A 48 -1.48 3.35 -19.06
N LYS A 49 -1.68 2.17 -19.64
CA LYS A 49 -2.50 1.09 -19.05
C LYS A 49 -1.93 0.60 -17.72
N ARG A 50 -0.58 0.45 -17.63
CA ARG A 50 0.10 -0.01 -16.39
C ARG A 50 -0.10 0.95 -15.23
N PHE A 51 -0.09 2.25 -15.48
CA PHE A 51 -0.15 3.29 -14.46
C PHE A 51 -1.53 3.94 -14.32
N GLY A 52 -2.56 3.44 -15.02
CA GLY A 52 -3.90 4.04 -14.99
C GLY A 52 -3.95 5.47 -15.54
N SER A 53 -3.01 5.82 -16.44
CA SER A 53 -2.90 7.13 -17.10
C SER A 53 -3.38 7.08 -18.54
N PHE A 54 -3.29 8.20 -19.26
CA PHE A 54 -3.63 8.31 -20.66
C PHE A 54 -2.37 8.50 -21.51
N ALA A 55 -2.27 7.80 -22.65
CA ALA A 55 -1.12 7.89 -23.56
C ALA A 55 -0.85 9.32 -24.03
N GLU A 56 -1.91 10.07 -24.36
CA GLU A 56 -1.83 11.48 -24.77
C GLU A 56 -1.29 12.38 -23.65
N SER A 57 -1.70 12.13 -22.39
CA SER A 57 -1.18 12.87 -21.22
C SER A 57 0.29 12.61 -21.01
N ILE A 58 0.75 11.36 -21.18
CA ILE A 58 2.17 11.01 -21.09
C ILE A 58 2.94 11.67 -22.22
N GLN A 59 2.40 11.64 -23.44
CA GLN A 59 3.01 12.26 -24.62
C GLN A 59 3.22 13.75 -24.42
N THR A 60 2.17 14.47 -24.02
CA THR A 60 2.18 15.92 -23.78
C THR A 60 3.15 16.31 -22.67
N ALA A 61 3.09 15.62 -21.53
CA ALA A 61 3.92 15.92 -20.37
C ALA A 61 5.43 15.71 -20.62
N ASN A 62 5.79 14.90 -21.63
CA ASN A 62 7.19 14.61 -21.99
C ASN A 62 7.64 15.28 -23.30
N GLY A 63 6.80 16.09 -23.93
CA GLY A 63 7.10 16.76 -25.19
C GLY A 63 7.37 15.80 -26.37
N LEU A 64 6.76 14.61 -26.35
CA LEU A 64 6.92 13.60 -27.38
C LEU A 64 6.09 13.98 -28.62
N LYS A 65 6.65 13.80 -29.81
CA LYS A 65 5.94 14.03 -31.08
C LYS A 65 4.94 12.91 -31.33
N SER A 66 3.86 13.23 -32.10
CA SER A 66 2.90 12.21 -32.51
C SER A 66 3.58 11.08 -33.29
N GLY A 67 3.39 9.82 -32.84
CA GLY A 67 4.05 8.65 -33.42
C GLY A 67 5.48 8.39 -32.92
N GLU A 68 6.02 9.22 -32.02
CA GLU A 68 7.31 8.98 -31.37
C GLU A 68 7.21 7.81 -30.39
N GLY A 69 8.03 6.77 -30.63
CA GLY A 69 8.12 5.61 -29.75
C GLY A 69 8.93 5.91 -28.49
N LEU A 70 8.69 5.11 -27.43
CA LEU A 70 9.49 5.20 -26.20
C LEU A 70 10.85 4.53 -26.38
N THR A 71 11.90 5.20 -25.95
CA THR A 71 13.27 4.65 -25.94
C THR A 71 13.56 3.99 -24.61
N ALA A 72 13.95 2.71 -24.62
CA ALA A 72 14.34 1.99 -23.41
C ALA A 72 15.47 2.70 -22.64
N GLY A 73 15.33 2.81 -21.32
CA GLY A 73 16.27 3.50 -20.44
C GLY A 73 16.00 4.99 -20.26
N ARG A 74 15.18 5.64 -21.11
CA ARG A 74 14.76 7.03 -20.94
C ARG A 74 13.82 7.15 -19.72
N GLU A 75 13.98 8.19 -18.92
CA GLU A 75 12.99 8.57 -17.91
C GLU A 75 11.89 9.39 -18.54
N ILE A 76 10.64 9.03 -18.28
CA ILE A 76 9.45 9.78 -18.68
C ILE A 76 8.58 10.08 -17.46
N PHE A 77 7.90 11.21 -17.48
CA PHE A 77 6.89 11.55 -16.48
C PHE A 77 5.54 10.96 -16.88
N VAL A 78 4.88 10.27 -15.95
CA VAL A 78 3.56 9.66 -16.15
C VAL A 78 2.54 10.40 -15.29
N PRO A 79 1.75 11.32 -15.87
CA PRO A 79 0.77 12.12 -15.14
C PRO A 79 -0.33 11.26 -14.52
N GLY A 80 -0.78 11.65 -13.32
CA GLY A 80 -1.85 10.97 -12.59
C GLY A 80 -1.47 9.59 -12.02
N ALA A 81 -0.29 9.07 -12.36
CA ALA A 81 0.20 7.82 -11.81
C ALA A 81 0.57 7.97 -10.34
N LYS A 82 0.34 6.91 -9.57
CA LYS A 82 0.84 6.80 -8.19
C LYS A 82 2.08 5.91 -8.16
N PRO A 83 3.09 6.20 -7.32
CA PRO A 83 4.21 5.29 -7.11
C PRO A 83 3.65 3.93 -6.71
N PHE A 84 4.11 2.87 -7.38
CA PHE A 84 3.69 1.48 -7.15
C PHE A 84 2.38 1.01 -7.79
N ASP A 85 1.76 1.81 -8.68
CA ASP A 85 0.67 1.34 -9.56
C ASP A 85 1.19 0.46 -10.72
N GLU A 86 2.43 -0.07 -10.61
CA GLU A 86 2.88 -1.10 -11.55
C GLU A 86 2.03 -2.36 -11.36
N THR A 87 0.98 -2.52 -12.14
CA THR A 87 0.35 -3.84 -12.33
C THR A 87 1.42 -4.74 -12.96
N PRO A 88 1.74 -5.92 -12.38
CA PRO A 88 2.69 -6.82 -13.01
C PRO A 88 2.17 -7.15 -14.42
N GLU A 89 3.02 -6.96 -15.41
CA GLU A 89 2.79 -7.49 -16.74
C GLU A 89 2.60 -9.01 -16.58
N GLU A 90 1.41 -9.51 -16.90
CA GLU A 90 1.19 -10.95 -16.98
C GLU A 90 2.26 -11.52 -17.93
N ALA A 91 3.14 -12.37 -17.41
CA ALA A 91 4.02 -13.16 -18.24
C ALA A 91 3.15 -13.83 -19.32
N PRO A 92 3.61 -13.94 -20.58
CA PRO A 92 2.79 -14.47 -21.66
C PRO A 92 2.29 -15.86 -21.28
N ARG A 93 1.00 -15.94 -20.96
CA ARG A 93 0.32 -17.23 -20.75
C ARG A 93 0.34 -17.96 -22.09
N GLN A 94 1.03 -19.10 -22.12
CA GLN A 94 0.82 -20.07 -23.16
C GLN A 94 -0.68 -20.36 -23.24
N GLN A 95 -1.28 -20.06 -24.39
CA GLN A 95 -2.70 -20.26 -24.65
C GLN A 95 -3.01 -21.77 -24.57
N GLN A 96 -3.61 -22.20 -23.47
CA GLN A 96 -4.35 -23.45 -23.46
C GLN A 96 -5.76 -23.16 -23.98
N PRO A 97 -6.35 -24.03 -24.84
CA PRO A 97 -7.62 -23.77 -25.47
C PRO A 97 -8.76 -23.67 -24.46
N ALA A 98 -9.53 -22.59 -24.58
CA ALA A 98 -10.65 -22.27 -23.71
C ALA A 98 -11.73 -23.38 -23.75
N LYS A 99 -11.93 -24.08 -22.63
CA LYS A 99 -13.17 -24.82 -22.37
C LYS A 99 -14.30 -23.82 -22.14
N LYS A 100 -15.33 -23.88 -22.99
CA LYS A 100 -16.56 -23.06 -22.85
C LYS A 100 -17.22 -23.37 -21.50
N ILE A 101 -17.18 -22.42 -20.57
CA ILE A 101 -17.94 -22.48 -19.32
C ILE A 101 -19.22 -21.69 -19.56
N GLY A 102 -20.37 -22.36 -19.36
CA GLY A 102 -21.70 -21.79 -19.56
C GLY A 102 -21.97 -20.59 -18.65
N LYS A 103 -22.77 -19.65 -19.19
CA LYS A 103 -23.23 -18.43 -18.48
C LYS A 103 -24.16 -18.83 -17.32
N SER A 104 -23.64 -19.01 -16.12
CA SER A 104 -24.44 -19.06 -14.91
C SER A 104 -24.55 -17.65 -14.32
N LYS A 105 -25.78 -17.11 -14.31
CA LYS A 105 -26.08 -15.85 -13.62
C LYS A 105 -26.12 -16.10 -12.13
N VAL A 106 -24.99 -15.95 -11.42
CA VAL A 106 -24.96 -15.96 -9.98
C VAL A 106 -25.47 -14.60 -9.50
N LYS A 107 -26.70 -14.55 -8.98
CA LYS A 107 -27.22 -13.42 -8.20
C LYS A 107 -26.45 -13.36 -6.88
N VAL A 108 -25.47 -12.46 -6.77
CA VAL A 108 -24.83 -12.16 -5.48
C VAL A 108 -25.82 -11.38 -4.63
N LYS A 109 -26.48 -12.05 -3.67
CA LYS A 109 -27.18 -11.37 -2.58
C LYS A 109 -26.10 -10.71 -1.71
N VAL A 110 -26.02 -9.37 -1.74
CA VAL A 110 -25.24 -8.60 -0.77
C VAL A 110 -26.02 -8.61 0.55
N PRO A 111 -25.49 -9.18 1.65
CA PRO A 111 -26.20 -9.14 2.93
C PRO A 111 -26.25 -7.69 3.43
N SER A 112 -27.44 -7.21 3.80
CA SER A 112 -27.61 -5.95 4.51
C SER A 112 -26.99 -6.06 5.90
N TYR A 113 -25.95 -5.25 6.17
CA TYR A 113 -25.26 -5.20 7.45
C TYR A 113 -26.04 -4.31 8.44
N THR A 114 -26.53 -4.89 9.51
CA THR A 114 -27.19 -4.20 10.63
C THR A 114 -26.30 -4.26 11.87
N GLY A 115 -25.43 -3.26 12.06
CA GLY A 115 -24.70 -3.01 13.31
C GLY A 115 -23.36 -3.76 13.50
N PRO A 116 -22.51 -3.30 14.43
CA PRO A 116 -21.17 -3.86 14.62
C PRO A 116 -21.21 -5.17 15.41
N VAL A 117 -21.40 -6.29 14.73
CA VAL A 117 -21.07 -7.60 15.30
C VAL A 117 -19.56 -7.75 15.24
N TYR A 118 -18.86 -7.51 16.36
CA TYR A 118 -17.43 -7.78 16.48
C TYR A 118 -17.20 -9.29 16.44
N SER A 119 -17.05 -9.83 15.22
CA SER A 119 -16.65 -11.22 15.03
C SER A 119 -15.17 -11.35 15.40
N ARG A 120 -14.83 -12.15 16.41
CA ARG A 120 -13.44 -12.56 16.73
C ARG A 120 -12.90 -13.50 15.66
N SER A 121 -12.81 -13.02 14.42
CA SER A 121 -12.36 -13.79 13.26
C SER A 121 -10.97 -13.39 12.76
N PHE A 122 -10.35 -12.40 13.39
CA PHE A 122 -9.02 -11.91 13.04
C PHE A 122 -7.97 -12.67 13.85
N ILE A 123 -6.93 -13.19 13.17
CA ILE A 123 -5.76 -13.77 13.83
C ILE A 123 -4.71 -12.70 14.11
N TRP A 124 -3.80 -12.98 15.04
CA TRP A 124 -2.66 -12.12 15.31
C TRP A 124 -1.77 -11.99 14.08
N PRO A 125 -1.40 -10.74 13.68
CA PRO A 125 -0.58 -10.51 12.47
C PRO A 125 0.88 -10.94 12.65
N VAL A 126 1.35 -10.94 13.89
CA VAL A 126 2.72 -11.35 14.26
C VAL A 126 2.72 -11.85 15.70
N GLY A 127 3.53 -12.86 15.99
CA GLY A 127 3.78 -13.30 17.36
C GLY A 127 4.73 -12.32 18.08
N GLY A 128 4.36 -11.91 19.28
CA GLY A 128 5.17 -11.01 20.09
C GLY A 128 4.37 -10.40 21.24
N ARG A 129 5.07 -9.75 22.19
CA ARG A 129 4.38 -9.03 23.25
C ARG A 129 3.84 -7.69 22.71
N ILE A 130 2.72 -7.23 23.26
CA ILE A 130 2.21 -5.89 23.03
C ILE A 130 3.12 -4.90 23.74
N ASN A 131 3.76 -4.02 22.97
CA ASN A 131 4.61 -2.96 23.47
C ASN A 131 3.81 -1.69 23.79
N SER A 132 2.77 -1.42 22.99
CA SER A 132 1.85 -0.30 23.21
C SER A 132 0.42 -0.68 22.80
N ARG A 133 -0.54 -0.28 23.65
CA ARG A 133 -1.97 -0.59 23.46
C ARG A 133 -2.70 0.54 22.75
N PHE A 134 -3.85 0.22 22.19
CA PHE A 134 -4.82 1.18 21.64
C PHE A 134 -5.31 2.16 22.71
N GLY A 135 -5.42 3.44 22.38
CA GLY A 135 -5.97 4.49 23.23
C GLY A 135 -4.94 5.53 23.68
N TRP A 136 -5.27 6.29 24.72
CA TRP A 136 -4.39 7.34 25.21
C TRP A 136 -3.12 6.77 25.85
N ARG A 137 -1.97 7.28 25.41
CA ARG A 137 -0.64 6.94 25.94
C ARG A 137 0.23 8.19 26.07
N GLY A 138 1.35 8.10 26.80
CA GLY A 138 2.43 9.09 26.67
C GLY A 138 3.03 9.05 25.26
N ASP A 139 3.32 10.21 24.69
CA ASP A 139 4.00 10.28 23.39
C ASP A 139 5.41 9.64 23.52
N PRO A 140 5.70 8.56 22.76
CA PRO A 140 6.96 7.83 22.88
C PRO A 140 8.19 8.63 22.42
N PHE A 141 8.01 9.80 21.79
CA PHE A 141 9.07 10.64 21.26
C PHE A 141 9.36 11.85 22.15
N SER A 142 8.34 12.49 22.71
CA SER A 142 8.50 13.68 23.54
C SER A 142 8.34 13.43 25.03
N GLY A 143 7.64 12.37 25.43
CA GLY A 143 7.33 12.02 26.82
C GLY A 143 6.45 13.05 27.56
N ARG A 144 6.23 14.23 26.99
CA ARG A 144 5.60 15.38 27.63
C ARG A 144 4.13 15.60 27.26
N ARG A 145 3.62 14.88 26.21
CA ARG A 145 2.25 15.03 25.73
C ARG A 145 1.56 13.67 25.70
N ARG A 146 0.24 13.67 25.83
CA ARG A 146 -0.57 12.48 25.54
C ARG A 146 -0.78 12.37 24.04
N ASP A 147 -0.66 11.16 23.52
CA ASP A 147 -0.89 10.80 22.12
C ASP A 147 -1.98 9.73 22.05
N TRP A 148 -2.82 9.82 21.01
CA TRP A 148 -3.86 8.83 20.76
C TRP A 148 -3.32 7.74 19.83
N HIS A 149 -3.14 6.54 20.35
CA HIS A 149 -2.65 5.40 19.61
C HIS A 149 -3.80 4.65 18.90
N THR A 150 -3.78 4.61 17.59
CA THR A 150 -4.84 4.07 16.73
C THR A 150 -4.81 2.55 16.56
N GLY A 151 -3.83 1.86 17.16
CA GLY A 151 -3.63 0.43 16.98
C GLY A 151 -2.95 -0.27 18.15
N LEU A 152 -2.26 -1.36 17.86
CA LEU A 152 -1.37 -2.09 18.74
C LEU A 152 0.05 -2.08 18.17
N ASP A 153 1.03 -1.80 19.00
CA ASP A 153 2.44 -2.03 18.66
C ASP A 153 2.86 -3.39 19.19
N ILE A 154 3.15 -4.33 18.30
CA ILE A 154 3.51 -5.71 18.63
C ILE A 154 4.99 -5.90 18.33
N LYS A 155 5.79 -6.11 19.39
CA LYS A 155 7.25 -6.25 19.29
C LYS A 155 7.65 -7.50 18.48
N GLY A 156 8.59 -7.33 17.57
CA GLY A 156 9.18 -8.42 16.80
C GLY A 156 10.53 -8.03 16.21
N PRO A 157 11.44 -8.98 15.98
CA PRO A 157 12.70 -8.69 15.30
C PRO A 157 12.45 -8.29 13.85
N THR A 158 13.28 -7.39 13.34
CA THR A 158 13.26 -7.00 11.92
C THR A 158 13.36 -8.24 11.03
N GLY A 159 12.53 -8.29 9.98
CA GLY A 159 12.48 -9.42 9.06
C GLY A 159 11.47 -10.51 9.44
N ARG A 160 10.93 -10.52 10.67
CA ARG A 160 9.88 -11.49 11.04
C ARG A 160 8.66 -11.32 10.14
N PRO A 161 8.08 -12.41 9.58
CA PRO A 161 6.89 -12.32 8.75
C PRO A 161 5.70 -11.70 9.49
N ILE A 162 5.01 -10.77 8.81
CA ILE A 162 3.70 -10.24 9.18
C ILE A 162 2.69 -10.94 8.29
N VAL A 163 1.69 -11.57 8.91
CA VAL A 163 0.61 -12.26 8.18
C VAL A 163 -0.68 -11.46 8.20
N VAL A 164 -1.48 -11.58 7.14
CA VAL A 164 -2.79 -10.92 7.09
C VAL A 164 -3.74 -11.54 8.11
N SER A 165 -4.36 -10.69 8.91
CA SER A 165 -5.20 -11.11 10.05
C SER A 165 -6.54 -11.72 9.62
N LYS A 166 -7.03 -11.42 8.41
CA LYS A 166 -8.25 -11.98 7.80
C LYS A 166 -8.11 -11.91 6.28
N SER A 167 -8.71 -12.84 5.55
CA SER A 167 -8.71 -12.82 4.08
C SER A 167 -9.33 -11.53 3.54
N GLY A 168 -8.83 -11.03 2.40
CA GLY A 168 -9.30 -9.78 1.81
C GLY A 168 -8.57 -9.38 0.55
N VAL A 169 -8.68 -8.10 0.21
CA VAL A 169 -7.99 -7.47 -0.94
C VAL A 169 -7.10 -6.35 -0.42
N VAL A 170 -5.85 -6.32 -0.85
CA VAL A 170 -4.92 -5.24 -0.54
C VAL A 170 -5.38 -3.97 -1.24
N THR A 171 -5.67 -2.93 -0.48
CA THR A 171 -6.07 -1.62 -1.01
C THR A 171 -4.91 -0.62 -1.05
N TYR A 172 -3.86 -0.89 -0.26
CA TYR A 172 -2.64 -0.08 -0.24
C TYR A 172 -1.42 -0.93 0.12
N ALA A 173 -0.31 -0.72 -0.56
CA ALA A 173 0.99 -1.27 -0.21
C ALA A 173 2.07 -0.28 -0.65
N GLY A 174 2.72 0.42 0.29
CA GLY A 174 3.64 1.50 -0.02
C GLY A 174 4.16 2.23 1.21
N TRP A 175 4.74 3.42 1.00
CA TRP A 175 5.18 4.31 2.08
C TRP A 175 4.02 5.25 2.48
N MET A 176 3.71 5.29 3.78
CA MET A 176 2.71 6.19 4.36
C MET A 176 3.39 7.04 5.44
N SER A 177 3.22 8.38 5.38
CA SER A 177 3.86 9.30 6.33
C SER A 177 3.53 8.93 7.77
N GLY A 178 4.52 8.95 8.64
CA GLY A 178 4.44 8.48 10.02
C GLY A 178 4.43 6.96 10.18
N TYR A 179 3.74 6.22 9.31
CA TYR A 179 3.62 4.75 9.35
C TYR A 179 4.77 3.99 8.68
N GLY A 180 5.55 4.66 7.81
CA GLY A 180 6.60 4.00 7.03
C GLY A 180 6.03 3.06 5.97
N ARG A 181 6.71 1.96 5.67
CA ARG A 181 6.19 0.93 4.76
C ARG A 181 4.97 0.27 5.37
N THR A 182 3.85 0.34 4.65
CA THR A 182 2.51 0.00 5.15
C THR A 182 1.75 -0.85 4.14
N VAL A 183 1.00 -1.82 4.65
CA VAL A 183 -0.03 -2.56 3.89
C VAL A 183 -1.38 -2.26 4.51
N VAL A 184 -2.40 -2.01 3.67
CA VAL A 184 -3.81 -1.93 4.08
C VAL A 184 -4.59 -2.99 3.33
N VAL A 185 -5.43 -3.74 4.06
CA VAL A 185 -6.26 -4.81 3.50
C VAL A 185 -7.73 -4.55 3.81
N ASP A 186 -8.57 -4.57 2.80
CA ASP A 186 -10.03 -4.55 2.94
C ASP A 186 -10.56 -5.99 3.04
N HIS A 187 -11.35 -6.25 4.07
CA HIS A 187 -11.92 -7.55 4.38
C HIS A 187 -13.42 -7.65 4.06
N GLY A 188 -13.98 -6.59 3.47
CA GLY A 188 -15.43 -6.44 3.28
C GLY A 188 -16.17 -6.13 4.58
N GLY A 189 -17.46 -5.81 4.46
CA GLY A 189 -18.29 -5.47 5.62
C GLY A 189 -17.83 -4.24 6.41
N GLY A 190 -17.10 -3.32 5.78
CA GLY A 190 -16.54 -2.12 6.39
C GLY A 190 -15.29 -2.34 7.25
N TYR A 191 -14.72 -3.56 7.28
CA TYR A 191 -13.50 -3.86 8.02
C TYR A 191 -12.26 -3.67 7.15
N THR A 192 -11.30 -2.90 7.65
CA THR A 192 -9.94 -2.82 7.09
C THR A 192 -8.90 -3.05 8.17
N THR A 193 -7.74 -3.60 7.78
CA THR A 193 -6.56 -3.71 8.66
C THR A 193 -5.37 -2.98 8.05
N LEU A 194 -4.54 -2.40 8.91
CA LEU A 194 -3.33 -1.69 8.54
C LEU A 194 -2.14 -2.31 9.28
N TYR A 195 -1.04 -2.54 8.54
CA TYR A 195 0.20 -3.12 9.02
C TYR A 195 1.34 -2.17 8.66
N ALA A 196 1.95 -1.54 9.66
CA ALA A 196 2.93 -0.48 9.43
C ALA A 196 4.32 -0.78 10.02
N HIS A 197 5.24 0.15 9.80
CA HIS A 197 6.67 0.10 10.13
C HIS A 197 7.41 -1.09 9.50
N CYS A 198 6.87 -1.63 8.39
CA CYS A 198 7.42 -2.81 7.74
C CYS A 198 8.83 -2.56 7.18
N SER A 199 9.72 -3.58 7.24
CA SER A 199 11.02 -3.55 6.57
C SER A 199 10.90 -3.90 5.08
N ARG A 200 9.92 -4.74 4.72
CA ARG A 200 9.65 -5.21 3.35
C ARG A 200 8.17 -5.47 3.17
N LEU A 201 7.66 -5.21 1.96
CA LEU A 201 6.31 -5.57 1.53
C LEU A 201 6.40 -6.71 0.52
N TYR A 202 5.46 -7.68 0.58
CA TYR A 202 5.42 -8.87 -0.27
C TYR A 202 4.19 -8.89 -1.19
N VAL A 203 3.32 -7.90 -1.05
CA VAL A 203 2.07 -7.76 -1.78
C VAL A 203 1.96 -6.37 -2.38
N GLN A 204 1.02 -6.20 -3.30
CA GLN A 204 0.74 -4.93 -3.97
C GLN A 204 -0.77 -4.66 -3.94
N PRO A 205 -1.22 -3.41 -4.19
CA PRO A 205 -2.63 -3.08 -4.33
C PRO A 205 -3.32 -3.98 -5.34
N GLY A 206 -4.57 -4.40 -5.04
CA GLY A 206 -5.33 -5.36 -5.83
C GLY A 206 -5.04 -6.83 -5.52
N SER A 207 -3.97 -7.18 -4.80
CA SER A 207 -3.67 -8.56 -4.42
C SER A 207 -4.77 -9.13 -3.53
N ARG A 208 -5.30 -10.32 -3.89
CA ARG A 208 -6.16 -11.12 -3.01
C ARG A 208 -5.29 -11.92 -2.04
N VAL A 209 -5.56 -11.79 -0.73
CA VAL A 209 -4.78 -12.44 0.32
C VAL A 209 -5.66 -13.32 1.20
N LYS A 210 -5.12 -14.48 1.59
CA LYS A 210 -5.79 -15.43 2.49
C LYS A 210 -5.31 -15.22 3.93
N GLN A 211 -6.21 -15.35 4.91
CA GLN A 211 -5.84 -15.30 6.33
C GLN A 211 -4.61 -16.16 6.62
N GLY A 212 -3.62 -15.59 7.33
CA GLY A 212 -2.35 -16.25 7.63
C GLY A 212 -1.30 -16.15 6.52
N GLN A 213 -1.62 -15.62 5.34
CA GLN A 213 -0.65 -15.37 4.28
C GLN A 213 0.32 -14.27 4.69
N SER A 214 1.63 -14.48 4.48
CA SER A 214 2.66 -13.45 4.69
C SER A 214 2.49 -12.31 3.68
N ILE A 215 2.39 -11.07 4.18
CA ILE A 215 2.17 -9.87 3.37
C ILE A 215 3.29 -8.85 3.51
N ALA A 216 4.06 -8.92 4.60
CA ALA A 216 5.15 -8.00 4.88
C ALA A 216 6.14 -8.61 5.89
N ALA A 217 7.18 -7.87 6.23
CA ALA A 217 8.12 -8.21 7.30
C ALA A 217 8.21 -7.07 8.32
N VAL A 218 8.31 -7.41 9.60
CA VAL A 218 8.54 -6.47 10.70
C VAL A 218 9.76 -5.60 10.43
N GLY A 219 9.68 -4.33 10.77
CA GLY A 219 10.76 -3.36 10.64
C GLY A 219 10.65 -2.23 11.65
N SER A 220 11.28 -1.10 11.29
CA SER A 220 11.28 0.14 12.07
C SER A 220 11.31 1.34 11.12
N THR A 221 10.53 1.27 10.03
CA THR A 221 10.43 2.37 9.06
C THR A 221 9.39 3.39 9.50
N GLY A 222 9.52 4.65 9.03
CA GLY A 222 8.66 5.75 9.46
C GLY A 222 8.94 6.21 10.89
N ARG A 223 7.93 6.74 11.58
CA ARG A 223 8.05 7.25 12.96
C ARG A 223 7.98 6.08 13.95
N SER A 224 9.10 5.43 14.20
CA SER A 224 9.22 4.26 15.05
C SER A 224 10.42 4.37 15.99
N THR A 225 10.25 3.96 17.24
CA THR A 225 11.33 3.94 18.25
C THR A 225 12.09 2.60 18.29
N GLY A 226 11.72 1.64 17.46
CA GLY A 226 12.35 0.32 17.39
C GLY A 226 11.52 -0.70 16.64
N SER A 227 12.07 -1.89 16.43
CA SER A 227 11.46 -2.92 15.60
C SER A 227 10.14 -3.46 16.17
N HIS A 228 9.04 -3.23 15.47
CA HIS A 228 7.68 -3.71 15.81
C HIS A 228 6.76 -3.69 14.58
N CYS A 229 5.61 -4.34 14.69
CA CYS A 229 4.49 -4.16 13.78
C CYS A 229 3.45 -3.26 14.46
N HIS A 230 3.16 -2.10 13.89
CA HIS A 230 1.99 -1.33 14.25
C HIS A 230 0.79 -1.90 13.50
N PHE A 231 -0.22 -2.33 14.24
CA PHE A 231 -1.39 -3.02 13.71
C PHE A 231 -2.68 -2.29 14.07
N GLU A 232 -3.46 -1.91 13.06
CA GLU A 232 -4.78 -1.32 13.25
C GLU A 232 -5.89 -2.20 12.69
N VAL A 233 -7.04 -2.12 13.35
CA VAL A 233 -8.32 -2.55 12.78
C VAL A 233 -9.22 -1.33 12.70
N ARG A 234 -9.83 -1.11 11.55
CA ARG A 234 -10.76 -0.02 11.32
C ARG A 234 -12.12 -0.57 10.91
N VAL A 235 -13.17 0.04 11.42
CA VAL A 235 -14.56 -0.25 11.04
C VAL A 235 -15.17 1.03 10.45
N ASN A 236 -15.59 0.97 9.19
CA ASN A 236 -16.07 2.12 8.44
C ASN A 236 -15.11 3.31 8.51
N GLY A 237 -13.79 3.02 8.31
CA GLY A 237 -12.70 3.99 8.34
C GLY A 237 -12.25 4.44 9.74
N ARG A 238 -12.96 4.10 10.81
CA ARG A 238 -12.62 4.52 12.19
C ARG A 238 -11.81 3.46 12.91
N PRO A 239 -10.64 3.79 13.48
CA PRO A 239 -9.84 2.86 14.28
C PRO A 239 -10.63 2.34 15.49
N VAL A 240 -10.55 1.05 15.71
CA VAL A 240 -11.14 0.36 16.88
C VAL A 240 -10.06 -0.44 17.60
N ASN A 241 -10.27 -0.70 18.89
CA ASN A 241 -9.31 -1.50 19.65
C ASN A 241 -9.18 -2.91 19.05
N PRO A 242 -8.02 -3.31 18.49
CA PRO A 242 -7.87 -4.60 17.83
C PRO A 242 -8.11 -5.80 18.74
N LEU A 243 -7.90 -5.65 20.05
CA LEU A 243 -8.16 -6.73 21.03
C LEU A 243 -9.63 -7.15 21.10
N LYS A 244 -10.57 -6.34 20.57
CA LYS A 244 -12.00 -6.71 20.53
C LYS A 244 -12.31 -7.72 19.42
N VAL A 245 -11.46 -7.84 18.40
CA VAL A 245 -11.68 -8.68 17.21
C VAL A 245 -10.63 -9.78 17.01
N LEU A 246 -9.46 -9.66 17.64
CA LEU A 246 -8.41 -10.68 17.65
C LEU A 246 -8.80 -11.90 18.49
N ARG A 247 -8.41 -13.10 18.02
CA ARG A 247 -8.57 -14.40 18.70
C ARG A 247 -7.22 -15.07 18.91
#